data_3a8e85377f19d28fc1e00cb782f6674c
#
_entry.id   3a8e85377f19d28fc1e00cb782f6674c
#
_cell.length_a   1.000
_cell.length_b   1.000
_cell.length_c   1.000
_cell.angle_alpha   90.00
_cell.angle_beta   90.00
_cell.angle_gamma   90.00
#
_symmetry.space_group_name_H-M   'P 1'
#
loop_
_entity.id
_entity.type
_entity.pdbx_description
1 polymer ?
#
loop_
_entity_poly.entity_id
_entity_poly.type
_entity_poly.pdbx_seq_one_letter_code
_entity_poly.pdbx_strand_id
1 'polypeptide(L)'
;MSNSSDNKSDGGCPAIEPADIQGLKYFRKLRPLLERLHSVGTERDKAKNRSLHMDQYCTLILLWLFSPVVDSLRGLQQVSELDKVRRKLGVGRASLGSLSESVTLFDPEPLKQIAEELAHDLPGPGASKFDSIDQTITAVDGSVVNTVVNVARLAWLPKSKDKSQSAYRLHTHFEILRGVPSRIDVTGAKPKGDDDERAVLERTIEPDRLYPTDRGYA
;
A
#
# COMPACT_ATOMS: atom_id res chain seq x y z
N MET A 1 -35.59 -29.37 36.79
CA MET A 1 -34.18 -29.13 36.56
C MET A 1 -33.94 -29.11 35.06
N SER A 2 -34.02 -27.94 34.50
CA SER A 2 -33.88 -27.67 33.05
C SER A 2 -32.50 -27.09 32.80
N ASN A 3 -31.67 -27.88 32.12
CA ASN A 3 -30.34 -27.39 31.66
C ASN A 3 -30.54 -26.50 30.43
N SER A 4 -30.31 -25.22 30.61
CA SER A 4 -30.10 -24.31 29.50
C SER A 4 -28.65 -24.43 29.06
N SER A 5 -28.43 -25.03 27.91
CA SER A 5 -27.15 -25.00 27.21
C SER A 5 -27.00 -23.65 26.51
N ASP A 6 -26.16 -22.78 27.08
CA ASP A 6 -25.69 -21.55 26.46
C ASP A 6 -24.92 -21.90 25.17
N ASN A 7 -25.55 -21.68 24.03
CA ASN A 7 -24.92 -21.76 22.73
C ASN A 7 -24.11 -20.46 22.53
N LYS A 8 -22.82 -20.47 22.88
CA LYS A 8 -21.88 -19.41 22.50
C LYS A 8 -21.81 -19.41 20.98
N SER A 9 -22.43 -18.44 20.34
CA SER A 9 -22.22 -18.12 18.93
C SER A 9 -20.74 -17.75 18.73
N ASP A 10 -20.02 -18.66 18.13
CA ASP A 10 -18.68 -18.44 17.61
C ASP A 10 -18.81 -17.36 16.52
N GLY A 11 -18.26 -16.16 16.78
CA GLY A 11 -18.27 -15.01 15.87
C GLY A 11 -17.40 -15.27 14.65
N GLY A 12 -17.74 -16.26 13.85
CA GLY A 12 -17.08 -16.57 12.59
C GLY A 12 -17.25 -15.42 11.61
N CYS A 13 -16.14 -14.90 11.10
CA CYS A 13 -16.12 -13.98 9.96
C CYS A 13 -16.94 -14.63 8.82
N PRO A 14 -17.88 -13.91 8.18
CA PRO A 14 -18.68 -14.47 7.10
C PRO A 14 -17.78 -15.03 5.99
N ALA A 15 -18.18 -16.17 5.41
CA ALA A 15 -17.41 -16.77 4.31
C ALA A 15 -17.44 -15.85 3.09
N ILE A 16 -16.27 -15.55 2.55
CA ILE A 16 -16.14 -14.73 1.33
C ILE A 16 -16.33 -15.63 0.11
N GLU A 17 -17.30 -15.30 -0.72
CA GLU A 17 -17.60 -16.06 -1.94
C GLU A 17 -16.78 -15.54 -3.14
N PRO A 18 -16.46 -16.39 -4.14
CA PRO A 18 -15.73 -15.97 -5.32
C PRO A 18 -16.39 -14.83 -6.10
N ALA A 19 -17.71 -14.69 -6.03
CA ALA A 19 -18.45 -13.61 -6.69
C ALA A 19 -18.19 -12.23 -6.06
N ASP A 20 -17.91 -12.20 -4.76
CA ASP A 20 -17.72 -10.96 -4.01
C ASP A 20 -16.39 -10.27 -4.32
N ILE A 21 -15.42 -11.03 -4.85
CA ILE A 21 -14.06 -10.52 -5.11
C ILE A 21 -14.05 -9.56 -6.28
N GLN A 22 -13.68 -8.33 -5.99
CA GLN A 22 -13.54 -7.22 -6.94
C GLN A 22 -12.07 -6.94 -7.29
N GLY A 23 -11.83 -6.02 -8.22
CA GLY A 23 -10.49 -5.53 -8.52
C GLY A 23 -9.59 -6.45 -9.35
N LEU A 24 -9.97 -7.72 -9.60
CA LEU A 24 -9.13 -8.69 -10.31
C LEU A 24 -8.67 -8.23 -11.71
N LYS A 25 -9.42 -7.33 -12.36
CA LYS A 25 -9.07 -6.80 -13.69
C LYS A 25 -7.77 -6.00 -13.70
N TYR A 26 -7.43 -5.34 -12.58
CA TYR A 26 -6.23 -4.51 -12.48
C TYR A 26 -4.96 -5.35 -12.47
N PHE A 27 -5.02 -6.57 -11.95
CA PHE A 27 -3.86 -7.45 -11.82
C PHE A 27 -3.33 -7.96 -13.16
N ARG A 28 -4.10 -7.90 -14.24
CA ARG A 28 -3.60 -8.30 -15.57
C ARG A 28 -2.37 -7.48 -16.00
N LYS A 29 -2.33 -6.18 -15.65
CA LYS A 29 -1.19 -5.30 -15.94
C LYS A 29 -0.12 -5.32 -14.84
N LEU A 30 -0.54 -5.47 -13.58
CA LEU A 30 0.38 -5.44 -12.43
C LEU A 30 1.18 -6.73 -12.27
N ARG A 31 0.58 -7.88 -12.58
CA ARG A 31 1.18 -9.19 -12.34
C ARG A 31 2.58 -9.35 -12.95
N PRO A 32 2.86 -9.01 -14.21
CA PRO A 32 4.20 -9.16 -14.79
C PRO A 32 5.26 -8.32 -14.06
N LEU A 33 4.87 -7.17 -13.52
CA LEU A 33 5.77 -6.31 -12.74
C LEU A 33 6.01 -6.88 -11.34
N LEU A 34 4.95 -7.35 -10.68
CA LEU A 34 5.04 -7.96 -9.35
C LEU A 34 5.82 -9.27 -9.37
N GLU A 35 5.72 -10.10 -10.41
CA GLU A 35 6.47 -11.35 -10.57
C GLU A 35 7.99 -11.13 -10.49
N ARG A 36 8.48 -9.93 -10.80
CA ARG A 36 9.90 -9.54 -10.62
C ARG A 36 10.32 -9.52 -9.16
N LEU A 37 9.37 -9.42 -8.23
CA LEU A 37 9.62 -9.40 -6.79
C LEU A 37 9.75 -10.81 -6.18
N HIS A 38 9.61 -11.88 -6.97
CA HIS A 38 9.53 -13.25 -6.45
C HIS A 38 10.72 -13.63 -5.56
N SER A 39 11.92 -13.26 -5.97
CA SER A 39 13.17 -13.64 -5.30
C SER A 39 13.96 -12.44 -4.75
N VAL A 40 13.33 -11.27 -4.62
CA VAL A 40 13.97 -10.05 -4.10
C VAL A 40 13.36 -9.63 -2.76
N GLY A 41 14.06 -8.76 -2.05
CA GLY A 41 13.57 -8.20 -0.78
C GLY A 41 13.44 -9.23 0.34
N THR A 42 14.21 -10.32 0.28
CA THR A 42 14.14 -11.46 1.22
C THR A 42 15.37 -11.56 2.14
N GLU A 43 16.21 -10.55 2.18
CA GLU A 43 17.49 -10.56 2.94
C GLU A 43 17.25 -10.73 4.45
N ARG A 44 16.06 -10.38 4.94
CA ARG A 44 15.65 -10.56 6.33
C ARG A 44 15.15 -11.98 6.65
N ASP A 45 14.88 -12.80 5.62
CA ASP A 45 14.48 -14.20 5.82
C ASP A 45 15.70 -15.11 6.05
N LYS A 46 16.07 -15.23 7.32
CA LYS A 46 17.20 -16.06 7.74
C LYS A 46 16.96 -17.56 7.51
N ALA A 47 15.72 -18.01 7.57
CA ALA A 47 15.38 -19.43 7.51
C ALA A 47 15.27 -19.95 6.07
N LYS A 48 15.02 -19.09 5.10
CA LYS A 48 14.88 -19.41 3.65
C LYS A 48 13.91 -20.56 3.34
N ASN A 49 12.90 -20.76 4.17
CA ASN A 49 11.93 -21.87 4.05
C ASN A 49 10.49 -21.38 3.79
N ARG A 50 10.33 -20.16 3.32
CA ARG A 50 9.01 -19.57 3.08
C ARG A 50 8.35 -20.11 1.81
N SER A 51 7.05 -20.34 1.93
CA SER A 51 6.17 -20.63 0.81
C SER A 51 5.46 -19.39 0.24
N LEU A 52 5.43 -18.27 1.00
CA LEU A 52 4.85 -17.00 0.57
C LEU A 52 5.99 -16.06 0.16
N HIS A 53 6.12 -15.84 -1.13
CA HIS A 53 7.10 -14.93 -1.73
C HIS A 53 6.58 -13.49 -1.76
N MET A 54 7.49 -12.52 -1.99
CA MET A 54 7.16 -11.09 -1.96
C MET A 54 6.12 -10.72 -3.01
N ASP A 55 6.24 -11.22 -4.23
CA ASP A 55 5.27 -11.02 -5.32
C ASP A 55 3.85 -11.45 -4.93
N GLN A 56 3.74 -12.62 -4.32
CA GLN A 56 2.46 -13.17 -3.85
C GLN A 56 1.89 -12.36 -2.69
N TYR A 57 2.75 -11.97 -1.74
CA TYR A 57 2.36 -11.12 -0.63
C TYR A 57 1.83 -9.76 -1.12
N CYS A 58 2.61 -9.06 -1.97
CA CYS A 58 2.19 -7.78 -2.55
C CYS A 58 0.90 -7.91 -3.35
N THR A 59 0.75 -8.98 -4.12
CA THR A 59 -0.48 -9.28 -4.86
C THR A 59 -1.69 -9.40 -3.93
N LEU A 60 -1.56 -10.12 -2.82
CA LEU A 60 -2.63 -10.28 -1.83
C LEU A 60 -2.97 -8.97 -1.11
N ILE A 61 -1.96 -8.17 -0.74
CA ILE A 61 -2.19 -6.85 -0.11
C ILE A 61 -2.88 -5.89 -1.08
N LEU A 62 -2.49 -5.86 -2.35
CA LEU A 62 -3.17 -5.05 -3.37
C LEU A 62 -4.61 -5.55 -3.60
N LEU A 63 -4.85 -6.87 -3.57
CA LEU A 63 -6.21 -7.40 -3.63
C LEU A 63 -7.06 -6.92 -2.46
N TRP A 64 -6.50 -6.90 -1.26
CA TRP A 64 -7.17 -6.33 -0.08
C TRP A 64 -7.57 -4.86 -0.32
N LEU A 65 -6.65 -4.04 -0.85
CA LEU A 65 -6.94 -2.63 -1.14
C LEU A 65 -8.01 -2.44 -2.23
N PHE A 66 -8.07 -3.33 -3.22
CA PHE A 66 -9.02 -3.23 -4.33
C PHE A 66 -10.35 -3.95 -4.10
N SER A 67 -10.47 -4.75 -3.04
CA SER A 67 -11.65 -5.57 -2.76
C SER A 67 -12.24 -5.23 -1.40
N PRO A 68 -13.30 -4.40 -1.34
CA PRO A 68 -13.90 -3.93 -0.08
C PRO A 68 -14.41 -5.04 0.85
N VAL A 69 -14.68 -6.21 0.31
CA VAL A 69 -15.15 -7.38 1.09
C VAL A 69 -14.04 -8.04 1.91
N VAL A 70 -12.78 -7.70 1.62
CA VAL A 70 -11.62 -8.21 2.36
C VAL A 70 -11.22 -7.15 3.38
N ASP A 71 -11.67 -7.29 4.61
CA ASP A 71 -11.50 -6.30 5.69
C ASP A 71 -10.44 -6.68 6.74
N SER A 72 -9.90 -7.89 6.65
CA SER A 72 -9.00 -8.44 7.66
C SER A 72 -7.97 -9.41 7.08
N LEU A 73 -6.90 -9.68 7.82
CA LEU A 73 -5.92 -10.72 7.45
C LEU A 73 -6.55 -12.11 7.38
N ARG A 74 -7.59 -12.39 8.17
CA ARG A 74 -8.34 -13.66 8.07
C ARG A 74 -9.15 -13.72 6.78
N GLY A 75 -9.80 -12.62 6.40
CA GLY A 75 -10.46 -12.50 5.10
C GLY A 75 -9.47 -12.69 3.96
N LEU A 76 -8.28 -12.11 4.07
CA LEU A 76 -7.22 -12.27 3.07
C LEU A 76 -6.72 -13.72 2.98
N GLN A 77 -6.58 -14.41 4.11
CA GLN A 77 -6.28 -15.84 4.13
C GLN A 77 -7.35 -16.63 3.39
N GLN A 78 -8.64 -16.44 3.73
CA GLN A 78 -9.76 -17.13 3.07
C GLN A 78 -9.75 -16.90 1.56
N VAL A 79 -9.56 -15.65 1.14
CA VAL A 79 -9.49 -15.28 -0.27
C VAL A 79 -8.32 -15.96 -0.99
N SER A 80 -7.17 -16.13 -0.33
CA SER A 80 -6.02 -16.84 -0.90
C SER A 80 -6.31 -18.33 -1.17
N GLU A 81 -7.32 -18.91 -0.53
CA GLU A 81 -7.76 -20.30 -0.71
C GLU A 81 -8.73 -20.48 -1.88
N LEU A 82 -9.35 -19.37 -2.36
CA LEU A 82 -10.32 -19.44 -3.46
C LEU A 82 -9.64 -19.80 -4.79
N ASP A 83 -10.13 -20.80 -5.48
CA ASP A 83 -9.60 -21.26 -6.77
C ASP A 83 -9.62 -20.15 -7.84
N LYS A 84 -10.64 -19.28 -7.83
CA LYS A 84 -10.71 -18.13 -8.73
C LYS A 84 -9.53 -17.19 -8.53
N VAL A 85 -9.18 -16.88 -7.28
CA VAL A 85 -8.08 -15.99 -6.92
C VAL A 85 -6.74 -16.64 -7.25
N ARG A 86 -6.54 -17.88 -6.83
CA ARG A 86 -5.31 -18.64 -7.10
C ARG A 86 -4.99 -18.70 -8.59
N ARG A 87 -5.97 -19.04 -9.42
CA ARG A 87 -5.80 -19.11 -10.88
C ARG A 87 -5.60 -17.76 -11.53
N LYS A 88 -6.32 -16.71 -11.10
CA LYS A 88 -6.25 -15.38 -11.71
C LYS A 88 -4.99 -14.62 -11.30
N LEU A 89 -4.56 -14.77 -10.06
CA LEU A 89 -3.45 -14.00 -9.49
C LEU A 89 -2.13 -14.79 -9.40
N GLY A 90 -2.16 -16.11 -9.58
CA GLY A 90 -0.94 -16.93 -9.46
C GLY A 90 -0.45 -17.06 -8.01
N VAL A 91 -1.29 -16.78 -7.01
CA VAL A 91 -0.92 -16.86 -5.60
C VAL A 91 -1.21 -18.24 -5.02
N GLY A 92 -0.37 -18.68 -4.08
CA GLY A 92 -0.63 -19.88 -3.28
C GLY A 92 -1.52 -19.55 -2.06
N ARG A 93 -1.94 -20.62 -1.34
CA ARG A 93 -2.57 -20.47 -0.03
C ARG A 93 -1.62 -19.76 0.92
N ALA A 94 -2.06 -18.69 1.55
CA ALA A 94 -1.30 -17.97 2.54
C ALA A 94 -1.83 -18.24 3.95
N SER A 95 -0.95 -18.59 4.89
CA SER A 95 -1.33 -18.71 6.29
C SER A 95 -1.40 -17.35 6.97
N LEU A 96 -2.19 -17.20 8.02
CA LEU A 96 -2.29 -15.98 8.80
C LEU A 96 -0.92 -15.55 9.39
N GLY A 97 -0.12 -16.52 9.86
CA GLY A 97 1.23 -16.28 10.35
C GLY A 97 2.14 -15.74 9.24
N SER A 98 2.17 -16.38 8.06
CA SER A 98 2.96 -15.90 6.94
C SER A 98 2.58 -14.51 6.47
N LEU A 99 1.28 -14.18 6.42
CA LEU A 99 0.80 -12.83 6.09
C LEU A 99 1.26 -11.80 7.12
N SER A 100 1.12 -12.11 8.41
CA SER A 100 1.50 -11.20 9.49
C SER A 100 3.01 -10.96 9.56
N GLU A 101 3.82 -11.99 9.40
CA GLU A 101 5.28 -11.90 9.43
C GLU A 101 5.86 -11.19 8.20
N SER A 102 5.23 -11.35 7.04
CA SER A 102 5.67 -10.78 5.76
C SER A 102 5.79 -9.26 5.81
N VAL A 103 4.98 -8.58 6.61
CA VAL A 103 5.03 -7.11 6.79
C VAL A 103 6.40 -6.62 7.27
N THR A 104 7.07 -7.38 8.14
CA THR A 104 8.39 -7.01 8.68
C THR A 104 9.54 -7.62 7.90
N LEU A 105 9.24 -8.62 7.07
CA LEU A 105 10.25 -9.37 6.35
C LEU A 105 10.65 -8.70 5.04
N PHE A 106 9.66 -8.38 4.21
CA PHE A 106 9.92 -7.88 2.87
C PHE A 106 10.31 -6.41 2.87
N ASP A 107 11.28 -6.06 2.05
CA ASP A 107 11.68 -4.69 1.80
C ASP A 107 10.67 -4.04 0.83
N PRO A 108 10.04 -2.91 1.16
CA PRO A 108 9.11 -2.22 0.28
C PRO A 108 9.77 -1.47 -0.90
N GLU A 109 11.07 -1.22 -0.86
CA GLU A 109 11.76 -0.40 -1.86
C GLU A 109 11.61 -0.91 -3.31
N PRO A 110 11.72 -2.22 -3.60
CA PRO A 110 11.46 -2.73 -4.94
C PRO A 110 10.01 -2.49 -5.44
N LEU A 111 9.03 -2.45 -4.53
CA LEU A 111 7.64 -2.12 -4.90
C LEU A 111 7.50 -0.64 -5.27
N LYS A 112 8.22 0.24 -4.59
CA LYS A 112 8.27 1.67 -4.90
C LYS A 112 8.85 1.90 -6.30
N GLN A 113 9.93 1.20 -6.66
CA GLN A 113 10.50 1.26 -8.00
C GLN A 113 9.49 0.87 -9.09
N ILE A 114 8.68 -0.17 -8.85
CA ILE A 114 7.60 -0.56 -9.77
C ILE A 114 6.56 0.56 -9.92
N ALA A 115 6.21 1.23 -8.82
CA ALA A 115 5.26 2.35 -8.86
C ALA A 115 5.81 3.54 -9.68
N GLU A 116 7.09 3.84 -9.53
CA GLU A 116 7.79 4.87 -10.29
C GLU A 116 7.86 4.54 -11.80
N GLU A 117 8.18 3.27 -12.15
CA GLU A 117 8.15 2.79 -13.54
C GLU A 117 6.75 2.93 -14.15
N LEU A 118 5.70 2.52 -13.42
CA LEU A 118 4.32 2.66 -13.87
C LEU A 118 3.94 4.12 -14.12
N ALA A 119 4.38 5.03 -13.25
CA ALA A 119 4.16 6.45 -13.42
C ALA A 119 4.91 7.02 -14.64
N HIS A 120 6.13 6.54 -14.87
CA HIS A 120 6.95 6.95 -16.01
C HIS A 120 6.36 6.48 -17.36
N ASP A 121 5.85 5.25 -17.41
CA ASP A 121 5.34 4.63 -18.65
C ASP A 121 3.96 5.11 -19.07
N LEU A 122 3.30 5.92 -18.23
CA LEU A 122 2.02 6.51 -18.62
C LEU A 122 2.23 7.57 -19.71
N PRO A 123 1.37 7.60 -20.72
CA PRO A 123 1.47 8.60 -21.79
C PRO A 123 1.46 10.01 -21.21
N GLY A 124 2.23 10.89 -21.82
CA GLY A 124 2.23 12.30 -21.51
C GLY A 124 0.83 12.91 -21.65
N PRO A 125 0.61 14.09 -21.10
CA PRO A 125 -0.67 14.79 -21.23
C PRO A 125 -0.95 15.05 -22.70
N GLY A 126 -2.22 14.94 -23.08
CA GLY A 126 -2.70 15.54 -24.35
C GLY A 126 -2.59 17.06 -24.32
N ALA A 127 -2.90 17.72 -25.43
CA ALA A 127 -2.89 19.18 -25.53
C ALA A 127 -3.63 19.83 -24.34
N SER A 128 -2.96 20.74 -23.66
CA SER A 128 -3.40 21.36 -22.41
C SER A 128 -3.39 22.89 -22.52
N LYS A 129 -4.18 23.56 -21.71
CA LYS A 129 -4.12 25.03 -21.53
C LYS A 129 -2.78 25.50 -20.96
N PHE A 130 -1.98 24.58 -20.47
CA PHE A 130 -0.69 24.84 -19.82
C PHE A 130 0.51 24.55 -20.74
N ASP A 131 0.28 24.27 -22.03
CA ASP A 131 1.35 23.94 -23.00
C ASP A 131 2.38 25.08 -23.18
N SER A 132 2.04 26.30 -22.73
CA SER A 132 2.97 27.44 -22.69
C SER A 132 3.90 27.46 -21.49
N ILE A 133 3.74 26.53 -20.54
CA ILE A 133 4.59 26.39 -19.36
C ILE A 133 5.60 25.29 -19.63
N ASP A 134 6.88 25.64 -19.74
CA ASP A 134 7.95 24.68 -20.01
C ASP A 134 8.23 23.74 -18.82
N GLN A 135 7.82 24.16 -17.60
CA GLN A 135 8.06 23.39 -16.39
C GLN A 135 6.95 22.36 -16.14
N THR A 136 7.31 21.23 -15.56
CA THR A 136 6.34 20.24 -15.08
C THR A 136 5.57 20.76 -13.88
N ILE A 137 4.26 20.95 -14.03
CA ILE A 137 3.41 21.43 -12.91
C ILE A 137 3.17 20.27 -11.96
N THR A 138 3.70 20.38 -10.73
CA THR A 138 3.69 19.35 -9.70
C THR A 138 3.00 19.87 -8.44
N ALA A 139 1.80 19.39 -8.14
CA ALA A 139 1.13 19.70 -6.88
C ALA A 139 1.75 18.88 -5.75
N VAL A 140 1.89 19.49 -4.58
CA VAL A 140 2.38 18.80 -3.38
C VAL A 140 1.30 18.86 -2.30
N ASP A 141 1.04 17.71 -1.69
CA ASP A 141 0.07 17.58 -0.60
C ASP A 141 0.56 16.61 0.47
N GLY A 142 0.24 16.94 1.73
CA GLY A 142 0.53 16.13 2.89
C GLY A 142 -0.73 15.46 3.45
N SER A 143 -1.03 14.24 3.01
CA SER A 143 -2.20 13.49 3.49
C SER A 143 -1.90 12.68 4.75
N VAL A 144 -2.71 12.85 5.80
CA VAL A 144 -2.59 12.05 7.03
C VAL A 144 -3.39 10.77 6.90
N VAL A 145 -2.71 9.63 7.06
CA VAL A 145 -3.32 8.30 7.03
C VAL A 145 -3.32 7.72 8.44
N ASN A 146 -4.52 7.51 8.99
CA ASN A 146 -4.69 6.83 10.25
C ASN A 146 -4.62 5.32 10.05
N THR A 147 -3.85 4.63 10.89
CA THR A 147 -3.76 3.18 10.84
C THR A 147 -4.16 2.55 12.15
N VAL A 148 -4.60 1.30 12.09
CA VAL A 148 -4.84 0.51 13.30
C VAL A 148 -3.50 0.16 13.93
N VAL A 149 -3.38 0.28 15.25
CA VAL A 149 -2.14 0.14 16.04
C VAL A 149 -1.35 -1.13 15.70
N ASN A 150 -2.04 -2.24 15.39
CA ASN A 150 -1.37 -3.49 15.05
C ASN A 150 -0.65 -3.45 13.69
N VAL A 151 -1.17 -2.69 12.74
CA VAL A 151 -0.52 -2.44 11.44
C VAL A 151 0.63 -1.44 11.60
N ALA A 152 0.46 -0.43 12.44
CA ALA A 152 1.46 0.59 12.71
C ALA A 152 2.70 0.06 13.47
N ARG A 153 2.55 -0.95 14.33
CA ARG A 153 3.69 -1.63 14.97
C ARG A 153 4.61 -2.30 13.95
N LEU A 154 4.07 -2.69 12.83
CA LEU A 154 4.78 -3.33 11.73
C LEU A 154 5.45 -2.33 10.80
N ALA A 155 5.02 -1.06 10.81
CA ALA A 155 5.43 -0.04 9.86
C ALA A 155 6.60 0.85 10.33
N TRP A 156 7.39 0.46 11.32
CA TRP A 156 8.56 1.22 11.78
C TRP A 156 8.27 2.66 12.28
N LEU A 157 7.02 2.96 12.59
CA LEU A 157 6.60 4.30 12.96
C LEU A 157 6.91 4.58 14.44
N PRO A 158 7.36 5.79 14.80
CA PRO A 158 7.59 6.16 16.17
C PRO A 158 6.31 5.98 16.99
N LYS A 159 6.43 5.30 18.12
CA LYS A 159 5.32 5.00 19.03
C LYS A 159 4.64 6.30 19.45
N SER A 160 3.39 6.50 19.04
CA SER A 160 2.55 7.53 19.65
C SER A 160 2.39 7.20 21.15
N LYS A 161 2.40 8.22 22.01
CA LYS A 161 2.09 8.07 23.43
C LYS A 161 0.65 7.57 23.66
N ASP A 162 -0.21 7.81 22.70
CA ASP A 162 -1.57 7.27 22.66
C ASP A 162 -1.54 5.90 21.99
N LYS A 163 -1.75 4.85 22.79
CA LYS A 163 -1.63 3.45 22.39
C LYS A 163 -2.71 2.96 21.44
N SER A 164 -3.72 3.77 21.15
CA SER A 164 -4.92 3.37 20.40
C SER A 164 -4.87 3.66 18.91
N GLN A 165 -4.12 4.66 18.47
CA GLN A 165 -4.04 5.06 17.07
C GLN A 165 -2.62 5.46 16.70
N SER A 166 -2.15 4.97 15.56
CA SER A 166 -0.94 5.45 14.90
C SER A 166 -1.32 6.04 13.57
N ALA A 167 -0.70 7.16 13.25
CA ALA A 167 -0.89 7.81 11.96
C ALA A 167 0.46 8.09 11.33
N TYR A 168 0.50 8.14 10.04
CA TYR A 168 1.63 8.61 9.27
C TYR A 168 1.15 9.62 8.22
N ARG A 169 2.08 10.38 7.68
CA ARG A 169 1.81 11.36 6.65
C ARG A 169 2.45 10.92 5.35
N LEU A 170 1.68 10.99 4.28
CA LEU A 170 2.16 10.81 2.91
C LEU A 170 2.38 12.19 2.31
N HIS A 171 3.61 12.48 1.90
CA HIS A 171 3.94 13.66 1.12
C HIS A 171 3.97 13.23 -0.35
N THR A 172 2.97 13.66 -1.10
CA THR A 172 2.78 13.24 -2.48
C THR A 172 3.10 14.39 -3.42
N HIS A 173 4.02 14.17 -4.36
CA HIS A 173 4.22 15.01 -5.52
C HIS A 173 3.39 14.45 -6.67
N PHE A 174 2.48 15.23 -7.19
CA PHE A 174 1.53 14.81 -8.21
C PHE A 174 1.67 15.65 -9.48
N GLU A 175 2.08 15.04 -10.58
CA GLU A 175 2.16 15.70 -11.88
C GLU A 175 0.75 15.93 -12.44
N ILE A 176 0.30 17.19 -12.40
CA ILE A 176 -1.09 17.56 -12.69
C ILE A 176 -1.47 17.16 -14.13
N LEU A 177 -0.60 17.43 -15.09
CA LEU A 177 -0.91 17.19 -16.50
C LEU A 177 -0.89 15.71 -16.87
N ARG A 178 -0.07 14.91 -16.19
CA ARG A 178 0.00 13.46 -16.42
C ARG A 178 -1.00 12.69 -15.55
N GLY A 179 -1.51 13.31 -14.47
CA GLY A 179 -2.43 12.67 -13.56
C GLY A 179 -1.79 11.52 -12.75
N VAL A 180 -0.50 11.64 -12.40
CA VAL A 180 0.26 10.58 -11.73
C VAL A 180 1.04 11.12 -10.53
N PRO A 181 1.18 10.33 -9.45
CA PRO A 181 2.16 10.62 -8.43
C PRO A 181 3.57 10.36 -9.00
N SER A 182 4.44 11.36 -8.95
CA SER A 182 5.85 11.24 -9.35
C SER A 182 6.76 10.89 -8.17
N ARG A 183 6.31 11.21 -6.94
CA ARG A 183 7.05 10.92 -5.72
C ARG A 183 6.11 10.78 -4.53
N ILE A 184 6.41 9.85 -3.63
CA ILE A 184 5.71 9.68 -2.35
C ILE A 184 6.76 9.47 -1.26
N ASP A 185 6.79 10.36 -0.27
CA ASP A 185 7.58 10.21 0.95
C ASP A 185 6.65 9.96 2.14
N VAL A 186 7.13 9.19 3.12
CA VAL A 186 6.33 8.82 4.30
C VAL A 186 7.05 9.32 5.55
N THR A 187 6.34 10.08 6.38
CA THR A 187 6.85 10.56 7.67
C THR A 187 5.89 10.27 8.82
N GLY A 188 6.32 10.54 10.05
CA GLY A 188 5.42 10.49 11.20
C GLY A 188 4.31 11.53 11.10
N ALA A 189 3.12 11.22 11.64
CA ALA A 189 1.97 12.13 11.58
C ALA A 189 2.13 13.41 12.42
N LYS A 190 3.07 13.43 13.37
CA LYS A 190 3.38 14.63 14.17
C LYS A 190 4.64 15.28 13.59
N PRO A 191 4.48 16.27 12.72
CA PRO A 191 5.60 16.91 12.09
C PRO A 191 6.43 17.66 13.16
N LYS A 192 7.72 17.33 13.24
CA LYS A 192 8.71 18.08 14.03
C LYS A 192 10.04 18.01 13.29
N GLY A 193 10.64 19.18 13.09
CA GLY A 193 11.94 19.26 12.42
C GLY A 193 11.88 18.70 11.01
N ASP A 194 12.74 17.74 10.71
CA ASP A 194 12.90 17.17 9.36
C ASP A 194 11.67 16.44 8.80
N ASP A 195 10.69 16.12 9.65
CA ASP A 195 9.42 15.50 9.25
C ASP A 195 8.30 16.51 8.98
N ASP A 196 8.57 17.81 9.15
CA ASP A 196 7.63 18.87 8.79
C ASP A 196 7.40 18.93 7.28
N GLU A 197 6.18 19.29 6.84
CA GLU A 197 5.83 19.32 5.42
C GLU A 197 6.75 20.26 4.60
N ARG A 198 7.13 21.39 5.18
CA ARG A 198 8.01 22.35 4.54
C ARG A 198 9.41 21.80 4.40
N ALA A 199 9.94 21.18 5.46
CA ALA A 199 11.26 20.55 5.44
C ALA A 199 11.31 19.37 4.45
N VAL A 200 10.21 18.60 4.34
CA VAL A 200 10.12 17.56 3.32
C VAL A 200 10.10 18.15 1.92
N LEU A 201 9.28 19.18 1.68
CA LEU A 201 9.23 19.84 0.39
C LEU A 201 10.61 20.43 0.03
N GLU A 202 11.26 21.16 0.93
CA GLU A 202 12.56 21.81 0.70
C GLU A 202 13.62 20.80 0.20
N ARG A 203 13.69 19.62 0.80
CA ARG A 203 14.66 18.58 0.38
C ARG A 203 14.25 17.77 -0.86
N THR A 204 13.01 17.93 -1.33
CA THR A 204 12.44 17.14 -2.44
C THR A 204 12.11 18.00 -3.67
N ILE A 205 12.37 19.32 -3.62
CA ILE A 205 12.24 20.19 -4.77
C ILE A 205 13.23 19.75 -5.86
N GLU A 206 12.72 19.64 -7.07
CA GLU A 206 13.49 19.33 -8.26
C GLU A 206 13.55 20.56 -9.18
N PRO A 207 14.65 20.76 -9.91
CA PRO A 207 14.73 21.80 -10.94
C PRO A 207 13.68 21.51 -12.05
N ASP A 208 13.35 22.53 -12.80
CA ASP A 208 12.44 22.44 -13.95
C ASP A 208 11.00 22.01 -13.61
N ARG A 209 10.61 22.14 -12.33
CA ARG A 209 9.24 21.94 -11.87
C ARG A 209 8.64 23.21 -11.28
N LEU A 210 7.37 23.42 -11.54
CA LEU A 210 6.55 24.45 -10.91
C LEU A 210 5.69 23.82 -9.82
N TYR A 211 5.87 24.27 -8.57
CA TYR A 211 5.18 23.73 -7.39
C TYR A 211 4.07 24.68 -6.92
N PRO A 212 2.81 24.53 -7.35
CA PRO A 212 1.70 25.20 -6.70
C PRO A 212 1.48 24.55 -5.34
N THR A 213 1.64 25.33 -4.28
CA THR A 213 1.44 24.91 -2.89
C THR A 213 0.27 25.65 -2.28
N ASP A 214 -0.35 25.06 -1.28
CA ASP A 214 -1.36 25.74 -0.46
C ASP A 214 -0.71 26.70 0.56
N ARG A 215 -1.55 27.40 1.34
CA ARG A 215 -1.08 28.35 2.36
C ARG A 215 -0.34 27.65 3.52
N GLY A 216 -0.48 26.35 3.69
CA GLY A 216 0.20 25.58 4.71
C GLY A 216 1.71 25.54 4.51
N TYR A 217 2.17 25.76 3.28
CA TYR A 217 3.59 25.80 2.92
C TYR A 217 4.20 27.23 2.92
N ALA A 218 3.39 28.25 3.14
CA ALA A 218 3.84 29.66 3.17
C ALA A 218 4.45 30.06 4.52
#